data_7848f24d9091cd8105dd943397f2c56c
#
_entry.id   7848f24d9091cd8105dd943397f2c56c
#
_cell.length_a   1.000
_cell.length_b   1.000
_cell.length_c   1.000
_cell.angle_alpha   90.00
_cell.angle_beta   90.00
_cell.angle_gamma   90.00
#
_symmetry.space_group_name_H-M   'P 1'
#
loop_
_entity.id
_entity.type
_entity.pdbx_description
1 polymer ?
#
loop_
_entity_poly.entity_id
_entity_poly.type
_entity_poly.pdbx_seq_one_letter_code
_entity_poly.pdbx_strand_id
1 'polypeptide(L)'
;MKVLSFGSCNIDYVYRVDHLVRAGESLISKGREVFSGGKGLNQSIAAARGGAEVYFAGCIGNDGEFLADVLKESGVHLDYVKRADEPNGHAIIQVDDNGENSIFTYKGTNEAITEEYIDEVLSHFDEGDILLMQNEISNVPYLVDKGYEKGLKIVFNPSPLNEELKKIDLSKVTYLILNEVEAKDISGKSEPDEFIGFVKKEYPMLKTVLTLGKNGCIYTDGEIRLTHPAFMVKAVDTVGAGDTFAGYFAALVSVGTECAEILKLASAASGIAVSRKGAAPSIPVIEEVKEGIKTMKVYGVKKLKNMNKEKIEEYIKNHLADATLDGLADEIGYSRFYIGPWVRSVMNISFSQLLKKRRCEYAAKLLKESDLSVQEIIELTGYKNESFFRKIFKEQYGSAPFEFRKEKN
;
A
#
# COMPACT_ATOMS: atom_id res chain seq x y z
N MET A 1 -15.05 10.06 -19.21
CA MET A 1 -13.96 10.97 -18.86
C MET A 1 -12.67 10.36 -19.37
N LYS A 2 -11.81 11.15 -19.99
CA LYS A 2 -10.45 10.72 -20.38
C LYS A 2 -9.58 10.55 -19.15
N VAL A 3 -8.54 9.71 -19.26
CA VAL A 3 -7.49 9.58 -18.26
C VAL A 3 -6.19 10.12 -18.86
N LEU A 4 -5.69 11.23 -18.36
CA LEU A 4 -4.33 11.70 -18.61
C LEU A 4 -3.43 11.04 -17.56
N SER A 5 -2.56 10.14 -17.97
CA SER A 5 -1.50 9.60 -17.12
C SER A 5 -0.22 10.40 -17.36
N PHE A 6 0.12 11.28 -16.43
CA PHE A 6 1.33 12.09 -16.51
C PHE A 6 2.38 11.47 -15.59
N GLY A 7 3.40 10.83 -16.17
CA GLY A 7 4.29 10.02 -15.36
C GLY A 7 5.57 9.52 -16.03
N SER A 8 6.26 8.68 -15.31
CA SER A 8 7.56 8.12 -15.68
C SER A 8 7.48 6.96 -16.67
N CYS A 9 8.51 6.86 -17.49
CA CYS A 9 8.86 5.66 -18.25
C CYS A 9 10.29 5.26 -17.92
N ASN A 10 10.51 4.01 -17.49
CA ASN A 10 11.85 3.52 -17.13
C ASN A 10 12.21 2.26 -17.91
N ILE A 11 13.51 2.10 -18.15
CA ILE A 11 14.08 0.83 -18.59
C ILE A 11 14.57 0.08 -17.36
N ASP A 12 14.03 -1.09 -17.07
CA ASP A 12 14.46 -1.89 -15.95
C ASP A 12 15.53 -2.90 -16.41
N TYR A 13 16.78 -2.68 -16.04
CA TYR A 13 17.91 -3.58 -16.27
C TYR A 13 18.06 -4.53 -15.08
N VAL A 14 17.61 -5.76 -15.23
CA VAL A 14 17.69 -6.80 -14.20
C VAL A 14 18.92 -7.66 -14.38
N TYR A 15 19.81 -7.65 -13.41
CA TYR A 15 21.03 -8.44 -13.37
C TYR A 15 20.87 -9.59 -12.35
N ARG A 16 21.07 -10.81 -12.79
CA ARG A 16 21.13 -11.99 -11.92
C ARG A 16 22.53 -12.16 -11.37
N VAL A 17 22.66 -12.24 -10.06
CA VAL A 17 23.96 -12.31 -9.36
C VAL A 17 23.94 -13.44 -8.31
N ASP A 18 25.12 -13.88 -7.85
CA ASP A 18 25.21 -14.87 -6.76
C ASP A 18 24.75 -14.26 -5.42
N HIS A 19 25.14 -13.03 -5.20
CA HIS A 19 24.74 -12.21 -4.03
C HIS A 19 24.76 -10.72 -4.42
N LEU A 20 24.13 -9.87 -3.63
CA LEU A 20 24.14 -8.43 -3.87
C LEU A 20 25.57 -7.88 -3.70
N VAL A 21 26.06 -7.09 -4.68
CA VAL A 21 27.41 -6.55 -4.68
C VAL A 21 27.67 -5.68 -3.45
N ARG A 22 28.83 -5.85 -2.82
CA ARG A 22 29.25 -5.12 -1.62
C ARG A 22 30.20 -3.98 -1.98
N ALA A 23 30.38 -3.05 -1.08
CA ALA A 23 31.34 -1.96 -1.24
C ALA A 23 32.75 -2.52 -1.46
N GLY A 24 33.41 -2.08 -2.56
CA GLY A 24 34.76 -2.51 -2.96
C GLY A 24 34.82 -3.87 -3.68
N GLU A 25 33.69 -4.51 -3.96
CA GLU A 25 33.61 -5.78 -4.67
C GLU A 25 33.33 -5.57 -6.16
N SER A 26 33.87 -6.45 -6.99
CA SER A 26 33.51 -6.59 -8.41
C SER A 26 32.91 -7.97 -8.63
N LEU A 27 31.67 -8.01 -9.13
CA LEU A 27 30.92 -9.23 -9.34
C LEU A 27 30.57 -9.40 -10.83
N ILE A 28 30.68 -10.62 -11.36
CA ILE A 28 30.23 -10.95 -12.72
C ILE A 28 28.79 -11.42 -12.63
N SER A 29 27.88 -10.76 -13.39
CA SER A 29 26.48 -11.20 -13.45
C SER A 29 26.31 -12.51 -14.22
N LYS A 30 25.36 -13.33 -13.80
CA LYS A 30 24.95 -14.57 -14.48
C LYS A 30 24.14 -14.31 -15.74
N GLY A 31 23.49 -13.16 -15.83
CA GLY A 31 22.66 -12.76 -16.95
C GLY A 31 22.05 -11.38 -16.77
N ARG A 32 21.57 -10.82 -17.89
CA ARG A 32 20.85 -9.54 -17.93
C ARG A 32 19.53 -9.71 -18.67
N GLU A 33 18.46 -9.20 -18.08
CA GLU A 33 17.14 -9.05 -18.71
C GLU A 33 16.79 -7.57 -18.77
N VAL A 34 16.01 -7.15 -19.76
CA VAL A 34 15.54 -5.77 -19.92
C VAL A 34 14.03 -5.78 -19.96
N PHE A 35 13.40 -4.97 -19.10
CA PHE A 35 11.95 -4.86 -19.02
C PHE A 35 11.52 -3.40 -19.15
N SER A 36 10.28 -3.21 -19.55
CA SER A 36 9.57 -1.94 -19.40
C SER A 36 9.18 -1.73 -17.95
N GLY A 37 9.45 -0.54 -17.42
CA GLY A 37 9.18 -0.15 -16.05
C GLY A 37 8.76 1.31 -15.94
N GLY A 38 8.77 1.80 -14.72
CA GLY A 38 8.28 3.13 -14.35
C GLY A 38 6.81 3.09 -13.95
N LYS A 39 6.48 3.78 -12.84
CA LYS A 39 5.11 3.79 -12.30
C LYS A 39 4.12 4.40 -13.28
N GLY A 40 4.53 5.46 -14.00
CA GLY A 40 3.69 6.10 -15.00
C GLY A 40 3.31 5.15 -16.13
N LEU A 41 4.27 4.43 -16.68
CA LEU A 41 4.02 3.41 -17.70
C LEU A 41 3.10 2.30 -17.18
N ASN A 42 3.43 1.71 -16.03
CA ASN A 42 2.66 0.60 -15.45
C ASN A 42 1.20 1.01 -15.15
N GLN A 43 0.99 2.17 -14.54
CA GLN A 43 -0.34 2.68 -14.20
C GLN A 43 -1.14 3.05 -15.44
N SER A 44 -0.49 3.55 -16.50
CA SER A 44 -1.15 3.82 -17.81
C SER A 44 -1.67 2.54 -18.45
N ILE A 45 -0.81 1.50 -18.48
CA ILE A 45 -1.19 0.18 -19.00
C ILE A 45 -2.34 -0.40 -18.18
N ALA A 46 -2.26 -0.28 -16.86
CA ALA A 46 -3.30 -0.79 -15.96
C ALA A 46 -4.63 -0.05 -16.18
N ALA A 47 -4.59 1.26 -16.38
CA ALA A 47 -5.79 2.04 -16.65
C ALA A 47 -6.40 1.70 -18.01
N ALA A 48 -5.60 1.55 -19.08
CA ALA A 48 -6.08 1.16 -20.40
C ALA A 48 -6.68 -0.25 -20.39
N ARG A 49 -6.00 -1.23 -19.80
CA ARG A 49 -6.50 -2.59 -19.61
C ARG A 49 -7.71 -2.65 -18.68
N GLY A 50 -7.87 -1.66 -17.80
CA GLY A 50 -9.06 -1.43 -16.96
C GLY A 50 -10.26 -0.88 -17.73
N GLY A 51 -10.10 -0.56 -19.02
CA GLY A 51 -11.17 -0.12 -19.92
C GLY A 51 -11.32 1.40 -20.06
N ALA A 52 -10.35 2.20 -19.62
CA ALA A 52 -10.35 3.66 -19.79
C ALA A 52 -9.74 4.08 -21.14
N GLU A 53 -10.14 5.24 -21.65
CA GLU A 53 -9.46 5.98 -22.71
C GLU A 53 -8.27 6.72 -22.08
N VAL A 54 -7.05 6.23 -22.31
CA VAL A 54 -5.84 6.70 -21.61
C VAL A 54 -4.90 7.39 -22.58
N TYR A 55 -4.48 8.60 -22.21
CA TYR A 55 -3.42 9.38 -22.84
C TYR A 55 -2.21 9.41 -21.91
N PHE A 56 -1.05 9.01 -22.43
CA PHE A 56 0.19 9.11 -21.67
C PHE A 56 0.94 10.39 -22.02
N ALA A 57 1.32 11.16 -21.00
CA ALA A 57 2.24 12.27 -21.09
C ALA A 57 3.48 11.98 -20.25
N GLY A 58 4.64 12.13 -20.86
CA GLY A 58 5.93 11.87 -20.26
C GLY A 58 7.03 12.05 -21.31
N CYS A 59 8.27 11.83 -20.92
CA CYS A 59 9.39 11.97 -21.82
C CYS A 59 10.11 10.62 -22.00
N ILE A 60 10.33 10.23 -23.27
CA ILE A 60 11.03 9.00 -23.63
C ILE A 60 12.34 9.37 -24.32
N GLY A 61 13.44 8.76 -23.88
CA GLY A 61 14.78 8.95 -24.38
C GLY A 61 15.06 8.19 -25.68
N ASN A 62 16.22 8.43 -26.26
CA ASN A 62 16.65 7.84 -27.52
C ASN A 62 16.86 6.30 -27.47
N ASP A 63 17.00 5.74 -26.27
CA ASP A 63 17.13 4.30 -26.02
C ASP A 63 15.83 3.64 -25.51
N GLY A 64 14.75 4.43 -25.36
CA GLY A 64 13.48 4.02 -24.74
C GLY A 64 12.33 3.74 -25.72
N GLU A 65 12.54 3.68 -27.06
CA GLU A 65 11.42 3.57 -28.02
C GLU A 65 10.53 2.35 -27.79
N PHE A 66 11.08 1.22 -27.35
CA PHE A 66 10.29 0.03 -27.03
C PHE A 66 9.28 0.25 -25.89
N LEU A 67 9.47 1.26 -25.04
CA LEU A 67 8.50 1.64 -23.98
C LEU A 67 7.26 2.25 -24.61
N ALA A 68 7.42 3.04 -25.68
CA ALA A 68 6.30 3.56 -26.46
C ALA A 68 5.52 2.44 -27.15
N ASP A 69 6.22 1.43 -27.70
CA ASP A 69 5.58 0.27 -28.31
C ASP A 69 4.73 -0.49 -27.28
N VAL A 70 5.26 -0.75 -26.07
CA VAL A 70 4.54 -1.43 -24.97
C VAL A 70 3.29 -0.65 -24.55
N LEU A 71 3.36 0.68 -24.44
CA LEU A 71 2.22 1.54 -24.15
C LEU A 71 1.15 1.44 -25.26
N LYS A 72 1.58 1.59 -26.52
CA LYS A 72 0.69 1.55 -27.70
C LYS A 72 -0.01 0.20 -27.84
N GLU A 73 0.71 -0.90 -27.69
CA GLU A 73 0.16 -2.27 -27.73
C GLU A 73 -0.86 -2.51 -26.61
N SER A 74 -0.73 -1.78 -25.51
CA SER A 74 -1.67 -1.84 -24.39
C SER A 74 -2.89 -0.92 -24.56
N GLY A 75 -3.01 -0.20 -25.70
CA GLY A 75 -4.14 0.68 -26.01
C GLY A 75 -4.01 2.09 -25.44
N VAL A 76 -2.81 2.53 -25.07
CA VAL A 76 -2.54 3.89 -24.57
C VAL A 76 -2.24 4.83 -25.74
N HIS A 77 -2.88 6.00 -25.75
CA HIS A 77 -2.62 7.06 -26.71
C HIS A 77 -1.31 7.79 -26.36
N LEU A 78 -0.49 8.04 -27.38
CA LEU A 78 0.87 8.62 -27.24
C LEU A 78 1.00 10.05 -27.77
N ASP A 79 -0.11 10.73 -28.03
CA ASP A 79 -0.17 12.06 -28.66
C ASP A 79 0.63 13.11 -27.88
N TYR A 80 0.80 12.90 -26.60
CA TYR A 80 1.52 13.82 -25.68
C TYR A 80 2.86 13.29 -25.19
N VAL A 81 3.42 12.27 -25.84
CA VAL A 81 4.75 11.78 -25.49
C VAL A 81 5.83 12.67 -26.08
N LYS A 82 6.65 13.25 -25.20
CA LYS A 82 7.84 14.00 -25.64
C LYS A 82 9.01 13.05 -25.93
N ARG A 83 9.76 13.31 -26.98
CA ARG A 83 11.02 12.63 -27.30
C ARG A 83 12.18 13.52 -26.95
N ALA A 84 13.21 12.95 -26.29
CA ALA A 84 14.45 13.65 -25.98
C ALA A 84 15.65 12.87 -26.51
N ASP A 85 16.69 13.59 -26.90
CA ASP A 85 17.95 13.00 -27.34
C ASP A 85 18.92 12.76 -26.16
N GLU A 86 18.34 12.23 -25.08
CA GLU A 86 19.01 11.91 -23.82
C GLU A 86 18.66 10.47 -23.42
N PRO A 87 19.48 9.82 -22.56
CA PRO A 87 19.17 8.51 -22.03
C PRO A 87 17.86 8.50 -21.26
N ASN A 88 17.08 7.47 -21.46
CA ASN A 88 15.83 7.27 -20.76
C ASN A 88 16.05 7.08 -19.25
N GLY A 89 15.05 7.39 -18.44
CA GLY A 89 15.03 6.98 -17.06
C GLY A 89 15.17 5.46 -16.95
N HIS A 90 15.96 4.98 -15.99
CA HIS A 90 16.16 3.54 -15.85
C HIS A 90 16.39 3.10 -14.40
N ALA A 91 16.13 1.84 -14.14
CA ALA A 91 16.51 1.17 -12.89
C ALA A 91 17.55 0.09 -13.17
N ILE A 92 18.56 0.00 -12.31
CA ILE A 92 19.47 -1.14 -12.26
C ILE A 92 19.10 -1.97 -11.06
N ILE A 93 18.69 -3.20 -11.33
CA ILE A 93 18.11 -4.14 -10.35
C ILE A 93 19.03 -5.34 -10.28
N GLN A 94 19.64 -5.56 -9.14
CA GLN A 94 20.34 -6.80 -8.82
C GLN A 94 19.36 -7.75 -8.15
N VAL A 95 19.36 -9.02 -8.56
CA VAL A 95 18.55 -10.07 -7.92
C VAL A 95 19.48 -11.26 -7.65
N ASP A 96 19.60 -11.64 -6.39
CA ASP A 96 20.44 -12.77 -5.96
C ASP A 96 19.72 -14.12 -6.06
N ASP A 97 20.46 -15.20 -5.74
CA ASP A 97 19.92 -16.57 -5.76
C ASP A 97 18.83 -16.82 -4.72
N ASN A 98 18.72 -15.99 -3.69
CA ASN A 98 17.67 -16.06 -2.66
C ASN A 98 16.42 -15.26 -3.08
N GLY A 99 16.50 -14.49 -4.18
CA GLY A 99 15.44 -13.58 -4.63
C GLY A 99 15.45 -12.23 -3.92
N GLU A 100 16.49 -11.94 -3.12
CA GLU A 100 16.69 -10.59 -2.56
C GLU A 100 17.13 -9.64 -3.67
N ASN A 101 16.73 -8.37 -3.58
CA ASN A 101 17.07 -7.39 -4.59
C ASN A 101 17.68 -6.12 -4.01
N SER A 102 18.44 -5.42 -4.85
CA SER A 102 18.92 -4.07 -4.63
C SER A 102 18.68 -3.25 -5.88
N ILE A 103 18.08 -2.07 -5.71
CA ILE A 103 17.65 -1.23 -6.83
C ILE A 103 18.21 0.17 -6.64
N PHE A 104 18.79 0.72 -7.71
CA PHE A 104 19.02 2.15 -7.80
C PHE A 104 18.49 2.67 -9.14
N THR A 105 18.04 3.91 -9.15
CA THR A 105 17.38 4.52 -10.29
C THR A 105 18.16 5.73 -10.79
N TYR A 106 18.15 5.92 -12.10
CA TYR A 106 18.57 7.13 -12.78
C TYR A 106 17.32 7.76 -13.40
N LYS A 107 17.07 9.02 -13.10
CA LYS A 107 15.83 9.68 -13.54
C LYS A 107 15.80 9.96 -15.04
N GLY A 108 16.94 10.30 -15.67
CA GLY A 108 17.05 10.54 -17.11
C GLY A 108 15.97 11.49 -17.61
N THR A 109 15.33 11.12 -18.71
CA THR A 109 14.27 11.93 -19.34
C THR A 109 13.05 12.21 -18.46
N ASN A 110 12.85 11.51 -17.34
CA ASN A 110 11.79 11.85 -16.38
C ASN A 110 12.03 13.22 -15.71
N GLU A 111 13.25 13.75 -15.74
CA GLU A 111 13.59 15.11 -15.29
C GLU A 111 13.35 16.19 -16.38
N ALA A 112 13.06 15.80 -17.60
CA ALA A 112 12.87 16.72 -18.72
C ALA A 112 11.42 17.27 -18.84
N ILE A 113 10.59 17.04 -17.83
CA ILE A 113 9.22 17.56 -17.77
C ILE A 113 9.28 19.03 -17.33
N THR A 114 8.96 19.97 -18.24
CA THR A 114 8.93 21.41 -17.96
C THR A 114 7.53 21.92 -17.66
N GLU A 115 7.42 23.08 -17.07
CA GLU A 115 6.12 23.74 -16.80
C GLU A 115 5.36 24.04 -18.09
N GLU A 116 6.07 24.52 -19.14
CA GLU A 116 5.47 24.81 -20.45
C GLU A 116 4.89 23.53 -21.10
N TYR A 117 5.57 22.40 -20.96
CA TYR A 117 5.05 21.12 -21.46
C TYR A 117 3.83 20.65 -20.66
N ILE A 118 3.81 20.86 -19.36
CA ILE A 118 2.63 20.59 -18.51
C ILE A 118 1.45 21.43 -18.99
N ASP A 119 1.63 22.74 -19.17
CA ASP A 119 0.58 23.67 -19.62
C ASP A 119 0.04 23.29 -21.01
N GLU A 120 0.93 22.95 -21.95
CA GLU A 120 0.57 22.48 -23.28
C GLU A 120 -0.32 21.24 -23.20
N VAL A 121 0.11 20.20 -22.51
CA VAL A 121 -0.63 18.94 -22.38
C VAL A 121 -1.98 19.16 -21.70
N LEU A 122 -2.02 19.88 -20.59
CA LEU A 122 -3.25 20.14 -19.85
C LEU A 122 -4.29 20.95 -20.68
N SER A 123 -3.83 21.72 -21.67
CA SER A 123 -4.74 22.49 -22.53
C SER A 123 -5.70 21.60 -23.33
N HIS A 124 -5.38 20.33 -23.55
CA HIS A 124 -6.15 19.34 -24.32
C HIS A 124 -7.16 18.53 -23.51
N PHE A 125 -7.23 18.77 -22.21
CA PHE A 125 -8.15 18.07 -21.29
C PHE A 125 -9.19 19.03 -20.73
N ASP A 126 -10.33 18.49 -20.33
CA ASP A 126 -11.48 19.25 -19.86
C ASP A 126 -11.71 19.05 -18.35
N GLU A 127 -12.45 19.97 -17.73
CA GLU A 127 -12.89 19.84 -16.34
C GLU A 127 -13.58 18.48 -16.11
N GLY A 128 -13.19 17.80 -15.04
CA GLY A 128 -13.70 16.50 -14.65
C GLY A 128 -12.95 15.31 -15.24
N ASP A 129 -12.06 15.50 -16.24
CA ASP A 129 -11.15 14.42 -16.67
C ASP A 129 -10.21 13.98 -15.54
N ILE A 130 -9.63 12.81 -15.67
CA ILE A 130 -8.75 12.24 -14.63
C ILE A 130 -7.30 12.60 -14.95
N LEU A 131 -6.58 13.15 -13.96
CA LEU A 131 -5.13 13.24 -13.96
C LEU A 131 -4.57 12.16 -13.04
N LEU A 132 -4.00 11.10 -13.64
CA LEU A 132 -3.31 10.03 -12.92
C LEU A 132 -1.82 10.34 -12.88
N MET A 133 -1.23 10.42 -11.70
CA MET A 133 0.15 10.84 -11.54
C MET A 133 0.87 10.18 -10.35
N GLN A 134 2.21 10.20 -10.40
CA GLN A 134 3.09 9.65 -9.39
C GLN A 134 4.18 10.68 -9.05
N ASN A 135 5.13 10.31 -8.17
CA ASN A 135 6.19 11.23 -7.73
C ASN A 135 7.57 10.87 -8.35
N GLU A 136 7.59 10.47 -9.64
CA GLU A 136 8.82 10.03 -10.33
C GLU A 136 9.31 11.00 -11.41
N ILE A 137 8.57 12.09 -11.68
CA ILE A 137 8.93 13.10 -12.69
C ILE A 137 9.28 14.44 -12.05
N SER A 138 9.82 15.38 -12.81
CA SER A 138 10.01 16.75 -12.34
C SER A 138 8.69 17.53 -12.34
N ASN A 139 8.66 18.66 -11.61
CA ASN A 139 7.55 19.61 -11.55
C ASN A 139 6.21 19.03 -11.07
N VAL A 140 6.23 17.96 -10.24
CA VAL A 140 5.01 17.34 -9.68
C VAL A 140 4.16 18.35 -8.90
N PRO A 141 4.70 19.26 -8.05
CA PRO A 141 3.89 20.27 -7.38
C PRO A 141 3.16 21.19 -8.36
N TYR A 142 3.84 21.65 -9.42
CA TYR A 142 3.25 22.48 -10.46
C TYR A 142 2.12 21.74 -11.20
N LEU A 143 2.35 20.47 -11.53
CA LEU A 143 1.34 19.63 -12.19
C LEU A 143 0.08 19.46 -11.32
N VAL A 144 0.23 19.29 -10.00
CA VAL A 144 -0.91 19.24 -9.06
C VAL A 144 -1.67 20.58 -9.06
N ASP A 145 -0.94 21.69 -8.99
CA ASP A 145 -1.55 23.03 -8.97
C ASP A 145 -2.34 23.31 -10.25
N LYS A 146 -1.73 23.06 -11.41
CA LYS A 146 -2.37 23.28 -12.72
C LYS A 146 -3.52 22.30 -12.99
N GLY A 147 -3.38 21.05 -12.60
CA GLY A 147 -4.46 20.07 -12.68
C GLY A 147 -5.67 20.46 -11.85
N TYR A 148 -5.44 20.96 -10.62
CA TYR A 148 -6.49 21.48 -9.76
C TYR A 148 -7.16 22.75 -10.35
N GLU A 149 -6.38 23.75 -10.83
CA GLU A 149 -6.87 24.95 -11.47
C GLU A 149 -7.73 24.63 -12.70
N LYS A 150 -7.39 23.59 -13.44
CA LYS A 150 -8.14 23.08 -14.61
C LYS A 150 -9.42 22.32 -14.24
N GLY A 151 -9.62 21.98 -12.97
CA GLY A 151 -10.76 21.20 -12.50
C GLY A 151 -10.65 19.71 -12.78
N LEU A 152 -9.44 19.19 -12.99
CA LEU A 152 -9.19 17.74 -13.16
C LEU A 152 -9.38 17.00 -11.84
N LYS A 153 -9.83 15.75 -11.92
CA LYS A 153 -9.85 14.84 -10.77
C LYS A 153 -8.47 14.19 -10.62
N ILE A 154 -7.68 14.67 -9.67
CA ILE A 154 -6.32 14.19 -9.47
C ILE A 154 -6.31 12.89 -8.69
N VAL A 155 -5.81 11.81 -9.32
CA VAL A 155 -5.51 10.51 -8.70
C VAL A 155 -4.00 10.46 -8.51
N PHE A 156 -3.54 10.57 -7.28
CA PHE A 156 -2.13 10.69 -6.95
C PHE A 156 -1.63 9.48 -6.16
N ASN A 157 -0.61 8.81 -6.70
CA ASN A 157 0.20 7.84 -5.98
C ASN A 157 1.54 8.52 -5.58
N PRO A 158 1.79 8.83 -4.29
CA PRO A 158 2.90 9.68 -3.87
C PRO A 158 4.27 8.99 -3.93
N SER A 159 4.36 7.79 -4.48
CA SER A 159 5.58 6.99 -4.55
C SER A 159 6.47 7.38 -5.73
N PRO A 160 7.80 7.39 -5.53
CA PRO A 160 8.53 7.26 -4.26
C PRO A 160 8.44 8.52 -3.41
N LEU A 161 8.52 8.35 -2.09
CA LEU A 161 8.53 9.49 -1.17
C LEU A 161 9.90 10.19 -1.24
N ASN A 162 9.87 11.51 -1.36
CA ASN A 162 11.04 12.37 -1.37
C ASN A 162 10.69 13.76 -0.80
N GLU A 163 11.69 14.65 -0.71
CA GLU A 163 11.48 16.01 -0.18
C GLU A 163 10.52 16.86 -1.02
N GLU A 164 10.38 16.58 -2.32
CA GLU A 164 9.46 17.32 -3.21
C GLU A 164 8.00 17.12 -2.80
N LEU A 165 7.67 15.97 -2.19
CA LEU A 165 6.33 15.70 -1.68
C LEU A 165 5.86 16.76 -0.67
N LYS A 166 6.77 17.33 0.12
CA LYS A 166 6.45 18.38 1.10
C LYS A 166 5.98 19.68 0.47
N LYS A 167 6.24 19.86 -0.82
CA LYS A 167 5.82 21.04 -1.59
C LYS A 167 4.43 20.87 -2.20
N ILE A 168 3.87 19.65 -2.15
CA ILE A 168 2.57 19.32 -2.74
C ILE A 168 1.46 19.65 -1.73
N ASP A 169 0.51 20.47 -2.15
CA ASP A 169 -0.71 20.72 -1.39
C ASP A 169 -1.72 19.58 -1.62
N LEU A 170 -1.75 18.62 -0.69
CA LEU A 170 -2.65 17.48 -0.77
C LEU A 170 -4.12 17.84 -0.71
N SER A 171 -4.49 19.07 -0.31
CA SER A 171 -5.89 19.54 -0.35
C SER A 171 -6.42 19.72 -1.78
N LYS A 172 -5.52 19.84 -2.78
CA LYS A 172 -5.84 19.91 -4.21
C LYS A 172 -5.99 18.53 -4.87
N VAL A 173 -5.59 17.46 -4.17
CA VAL A 173 -5.68 16.07 -4.66
C VAL A 173 -7.09 15.52 -4.42
N THR A 174 -7.66 14.84 -5.42
CA THR A 174 -9.00 14.24 -5.28
C THR A 174 -8.91 12.86 -4.63
N TYR A 175 -7.99 12.03 -5.09
CA TYR A 175 -7.76 10.67 -4.60
C TYR A 175 -6.27 10.45 -4.31
N LEU A 176 -5.93 10.10 -3.08
CA LEU A 176 -4.59 9.69 -2.67
C LEU A 176 -4.55 8.17 -2.53
N ILE A 177 -3.70 7.50 -3.29
CA ILE A 177 -3.54 6.04 -3.25
C ILE A 177 -2.13 5.72 -2.77
N LEU A 178 -2.03 5.06 -1.62
CA LEU A 178 -0.75 4.80 -0.98
C LEU A 178 -0.79 3.50 -0.16
N ASN A 179 0.38 3.01 0.21
CA ASN A 179 0.54 1.85 1.08
C ASN A 179 0.81 2.24 2.54
N GLU A 180 0.95 1.25 3.43
CA GLU A 180 1.19 1.45 4.88
C GLU A 180 2.51 2.19 5.16
N VAL A 181 3.56 1.94 4.37
CA VAL A 181 4.87 2.59 4.53
C VAL A 181 4.76 4.06 4.16
N GLU A 182 4.18 4.35 3.02
CA GLU A 182 3.95 5.72 2.53
C GLU A 182 3.02 6.50 3.47
N ALA A 183 1.97 5.86 3.98
CA ALA A 183 1.07 6.45 4.97
C ALA A 183 1.79 6.85 6.26
N LYS A 184 2.68 5.99 6.75
CA LYS A 184 3.49 6.25 7.93
C LYS A 184 4.46 7.41 7.70
N ASP A 185 5.12 7.45 6.56
CA ASP A 185 6.11 8.49 6.27
C ASP A 185 5.46 9.87 6.10
N ILE A 186 4.24 9.93 5.51
CA ILE A 186 3.48 11.18 5.34
C ILE A 186 2.92 11.69 6.69
N SER A 187 2.41 10.80 7.53
CA SER A 187 1.61 11.16 8.71
C SER A 187 2.31 10.94 10.06
N GLY A 188 3.39 10.16 10.08
CA GLY A 188 4.00 9.64 11.31
C GLY A 188 3.14 8.57 12.01
N LYS A 189 2.05 8.09 11.38
CA LYS A 189 1.11 7.13 11.97
C LYS A 189 1.33 5.74 11.38
N SER A 190 1.51 4.74 12.24
CA SER A 190 1.74 3.36 11.81
C SER A 190 0.45 2.53 11.72
N GLU A 191 -0.60 2.93 12.44
CA GLU A 191 -1.87 2.21 12.42
C GLU A 191 -2.84 2.84 11.41
N PRO A 192 -3.52 2.03 10.57
CA PRO A 192 -4.45 2.53 9.56
C PRO A 192 -5.55 3.45 10.10
N ASP A 193 -6.10 3.14 11.28
CA ASP A 193 -7.13 3.97 11.90
C ASP A 193 -6.59 5.34 12.34
N GLU A 194 -5.34 5.40 12.79
CA GLU A 194 -4.68 6.66 13.16
C GLU A 194 -4.38 7.49 11.92
N PHE A 195 -3.93 6.85 10.83
CA PHE A 195 -3.71 7.51 9.55
C PHE A 195 -5.02 8.08 8.98
N ILE A 196 -6.10 7.30 8.97
CA ILE A 196 -7.42 7.78 8.52
C ILE A 196 -7.89 8.97 9.37
N GLY A 197 -7.69 8.90 10.69
CA GLY A 197 -7.99 10.02 11.59
C GLY A 197 -7.17 11.27 11.28
N PHE A 198 -5.89 11.11 10.94
CA PHE A 198 -5.01 12.19 10.50
C PHE A 198 -5.52 12.82 9.20
N VAL A 199 -5.79 12.02 8.16
CA VAL A 199 -6.29 12.53 6.87
C VAL A 199 -7.60 13.27 7.03
N LYS A 200 -8.56 12.71 7.77
CA LYS A 200 -9.85 13.35 8.03
C LYS A 200 -9.71 14.71 8.71
N LYS A 201 -8.73 14.87 9.59
CA LYS A 201 -8.48 16.11 10.32
C LYS A 201 -7.76 17.15 9.47
N GLU A 202 -6.67 16.75 8.80
CA GLU A 202 -5.80 17.69 8.08
C GLU A 202 -6.29 17.97 6.64
N TYR A 203 -6.96 16.98 6.00
CA TYR A 203 -7.40 17.03 4.60
C TYR A 203 -8.84 16.50 4.44
N PRO A 204 -9.86 17.21 4.98
CA PRO A 204 -11.23 16.68 5.09
C PRO A 204 -11.92 16.35 3.75
N MET A 205 -11.45 16.93 2.65
CA MET A 205 -11.99 16.69 1.29
C MET A 205 -11.21 15.63 0.51
N LEU A 206 -10.05 15.18 1.02
CA LEU A 206 -9.19 14.21 0.36
C LEU A 206 -9.78 12.80 0.49
N LYS A 207 -10.05 12.17 -0.63
CA LYS A 207 -10.43 10.76 -0.69
C LYS A 207 -9.18 9.90 -0.69
N THR A 208 -9.09 8.96 0.22
CA THR A 208 -7.87 8.17 0.40
C THR A 208 -8.13 6.69 0.23
N VAL A 209 -7.24 6.02 -0.48
CA VAL A 209 -7.18 4.56 -0.59
C VAL A 209 -5.87 4.08 0.01
N LEU A 210 -5.95 3.41 1.14
CA LEU A 210 -4.82 2.77 1.80
C LEU A 210 -4.77 1.30 1.41
N THR A 211 -3.73 0.92 0.66
CA THR A 211 -3.48 -0.49 0.31
C THR A 211 -2.66 -1.17 1.40
N LEU A 212 -3.04 -2.40 1.76
CA LEU A 212 -2.55 -3.14 2.92
C LEU A 212 -1.98 -4.51 2.52
N GLY A 213 -1.51 -4.63 1.27
CA GLY A 213 -0.96 -5.86 0.71
C GLY A 213 -1.96 -7.02 0.84
N LYS A 214 -1.53 -8.13 1.45
CA LYS A 214 -2.38 -9.32 1.68
C LYS A 214 -3.62 -9.06 2.54
N ASN A 215 -3.69 -7.92 3.21
CA ASN A 215 -4.81 -7.53 4.05
C ASN A 215 -5.90 -6.75 3.31
N GLY A 216 -5.70 -6.44 2.01
CA GLY A 216 -6.67 -5.75 1.18
C GLY A 216 -6.48 -4.23 1.14
N CYS A 217 -7.57 -3.47 1.18
CA CYS A 217 -7.52 -2.02 1.12
C CYS A 217 -8.64 -1.36 1.91
N ILE A 218 -8.43 -0.09 2.25
CA ILE A 218 -9.40 0.79 2.93
C ILE A 218 -9.57 2.04 2.08
N TYR A 219 -10.80 2.41 1.80
CA TYR A 219 -11.17 3.70 1.23
C TYR A 219 -11.86 4.56 2.28
N THR A 220 -11.61 5.85 2.26
CA THR A 220 -12.39 6.84 2.99
C THR A 220 -12.45 8.16 2.22
N ASP A 221 -13.57 8.86 2.31
CA ASP A 221 -13.78 10.23 1.82
C ASP A 221 -14.11 11.21 2.96
N GLY A 222 -13.83 10.80 4.20
CA GLY A 222 -14.14 11.56 5.41
C GLY A 222 -15.51 11.26 6.00
N GLU A 223 -16.50 10.84 5.19
CA GLU A 223 -17.84 10.45 5.65
C GLU A 223 -18.00 8.94 5.71
N ILE A 224 -17.71 8.26 4.60
CA ILE A 224 -17.80 6.82 4.50
C ILE A 224 -16.42 6.17 4.64
N ARG A 225 -16.44 4.92 5.09
CA ARG A 225 -15.29 4.03 5.09
C ARG A 225 -15.70 2.69 4.50
N LEU A 226 -15.01 2.31 3.43
CA LEU A 226 -15.18 1.01 2.79
C LEU A 226 -13.91 0.20 2.93
N THR A 227 -14.04 -1.11 3.04
CA THR A 227 -12.92 -2.03 3.09
C THR A 227 -13.15 -3.16 2.10
N HIS A 228 -12.09 -3.58 1.41
CA HIS A 228 -12.13 -4.79 0.60
C HIS A 228 -10.96 -5.70 0.98
N PRO A 229 -11.20 -6.98 1.32
CA PRO A 229 -10.14 -7.93 1.62
C PRO A 229 -9.34 -8.27 0.35
N ALA A 230 -8.07 -8.65 0.51
CA ALA A 230 -7.29 -9.13 -0.63
C ALA A 230 -7.82 -10.45 -1.16
N PHE A 231 -7.63 -10.68 -2.46
CA PHE A 231 -7.88 -11.99 -3.05
C PHE A 231 -6.75 -12.97 -2.72
N MET A 232 -7.12 -14.22 -2.46
CA MET A 232 -6.17 -15.30 -2.17
C MET A 232 -5.51 -15.75 -3.47
N VAL A 233 -4.26 -15.43 -3.65
CA VAL A 233 -3.47 -15.80 -4.82
C VAL A 233 -2.13 -16.39 -4.38
N LYS A 234 -1.52 -17.24 -5.21
CA LYS A 234 -0.14 -17.66 -5.03
C LYS A 234 0.75 -16.55 -5.60
N ALA A 235 1.41 -15.80 -4.71
CA ALA A 235 2.33 -14.76 -5.13
C ALA A 235 3.53 -15.37 -5.88
N VAL A 236 3.84 -14.79 -7.04
CA VAL A 236 4.99 -15.09 -7.89
C VAL A 236 5.91 -13.89 -7.94
N ASP A 237 5.34 -12.70 -8.15
CA ASP A 237 6.05 -11.42 -8.21
C ASP A 237 5.14 -10.31 -7.73
N THR A 238 5.61 -9.48 -6.80
CA THR A 238 4.82 -8.37 -6.25
C THR A 238 5.09 -7.03 -6.91
N VAL A 239 6.02 -6.98 -7.85
CA VAL A 239 6.36 -5.75 -8.60
C VAL A 239 5.15 -5.30 -9.42
N GLY A 240 4.85 -3.99 -9.38
CA GLY A 240 3.72 -3.40 -10.12
C GLY A 240 2.32 -3.68 -9.56
N ALA A 241 2.20 -4.38 -8.41
CA ALA A 241 0.90 -4.64 -7.79
C ALA A 241 0.16 -3.35 -7.40
N GLY A 242 0.87 -2.40 -6.81
CA GLY A 242 0.35 -1.07 -6.48
C GLY A 242 0.00 -0.25 -7.72
N ASP A 243 0.83 -0.33 -8.75
CA ASP A 243 0.59 0.34 -10.03
C ASP A 243 -0.66 -0.22 -10.73
N THR A 244 -0.81 -1.54 -10.72
CA THR A 244 -2.02 -2.22 -11.23
C THR A 244 -3.26 -1.73 -10.50
N PHE A 245 -3.20 -1.68 -9.16
CA PHE A 245 -4.31 -1.18 -8.35
C PHE A 245 -4.66 0.28 -8.70
N ALA A 246 -3.65 1.17 -8.73
CA ALA A 246 -3.84 2.60 -8.97
C ALA A 246 -4.39 2.89 -10.38
N GLY A 247 -3.86 2.22 -11.42
CA GLY A 247 -4.34 2.35 -12.78
C GLY A 247 -5.79 1.86 -12.94
N TYR A 248 -6.12 0.69 -12.40
CA TYR A 248 -7.51 0.19 -12.39
C TYR A 248 -8.45 1.11 -11.61
N PHE A 249 -8.00 1.63 -10.47
CA PHE A 249 -8.78 2.59 -9.71
C PHE A 249 -9.12 3.82 -10.54
N ALA A 250 -8.14 4.44 -11.20
CA ALA A 250 -8.34 5.61 -12.05
C ALA A 250 -9.28 5.30 -13.24
N ALA A 251 -9.09 4.14 -13.89
CA ALA A 251 -9.95 3.71 -14.99
C ALA A 251 -11.43 3.59 -14.56
N LEU A 252 -11.68 2.94 -13.44
CA LEU A 252 -13.04 2.70 -12.96
C LEU A 252 -13.70 3.97 -12.43
N VAL A 253 -12.92 4.91 -11.85
CA VAL A 253 -13.40 6.25 -11.53
C VAL A 253 -13.81 7.01 -12.81
N SER A 254 -13.03 6.88 -13.90
CA SER A 254 -13.30 7.60 -15.16
C SER A 254 -14.63 7.23 -15.80
N VAL A 255 -15.09 6.00 -15.59
CA VAL A 255 -16.36 5.49 -16.10
C VAL A 255 -17.51 5.57 -15.07
N GLY A 256 -17.28 6.17 -13.89
CA GLY A 256 -18.30 6.40 -12.87
C GLY A 256 -18.72 5.13 -12.12
N THR A 257 -17.85 4.14 -11.99
CA THR A 257 -18.12 2.93 -11.22
C THR A 257 -18.28 3.26 -9.73
N GLU A 258 -19.16 2.55 -9.04
CA GLU A 258 -19.34 2.68 -7.59
C GLU A 258 -18.08 2.27 -6.82
N CYS A 259 -17.75 3.01 -5.75
CA CYS A 259 -16.48 2.87 -5.04
C CYS A 259 -16.23 1.45 -4.49
N ALA A 260 -17.27 0.78 -3.96
CA ALA A 260 -17.14 -0.60 -3.47
C ALA A 260 -16.74 -1.59 -4.59
N GLU A 261 -17.29 -1.41 -5.80
CA GLU A 261 -16.94 -2.23 -6.97
C GLU A 261 -15.56 -1.86 -7.52
N ILE A 262 -15.15 -0.57 -7.45
CA ILE A 262 -13.79 -0.14 -7.79
C ILE A 262 -12.78 -0.87 -6.92
N LEU A 263 -12.95 -0.86 -5.60
CA LEU A 263 -12.03 -1.53 -4.67
C LEU A 263 -11.93 -3.02 -4.96
N LYS A 264 -13.05 -3.67 -5.26
CA LYS A 264 -13.09 -5.09 -5.58
C LYS A 264 -12.35 -5.41 -6.89
N LEU A 265 -12.65 -4.67 -7.97
CA LEU A 265 -12.02 -4.90 -9.28
C LEU A 265 -10.53 -4.57 -9.27
N ALA A 266 -10.11 -3.45 -8.67
CA ALA A 266 -8.72 -3.07 -8.54
C ALA A 266 -7.92 -4.07 -7.67
N SER A 267 -8.51 -4.56 -6.56
CA SER A 267 -7.89 -5.61 -5.75
C SER A 267 -7.75 -6.95 -6.49
N ALA A 268 -8.75 -7.32 -7.31
CA ALA A 268 -8.68 -8.53 -8.12
C ALA A 268 -7.61 -8.42 -9.22
N ALA A 269 -7.55 -7.28 -9.91
CA ALA A 269 -6.55 -7.01 -10.93
C ALA A 269 -5.13 -7.09 -10.35
N SER A 270 -4.90 -6.42 -9.22
CA SER A 270 -3.63 -6.48 -8.48
C SER A 270 -3.30 -7.91 -8.03
N GLY A 271 -4.28 -8.67 -7.53
CA GLY A 271 -4.11 -10.08 -7.17
C GLY A 271 -3.72 -10.96 -8.35
N ILE A 272 -4.33 -10.78 -9.53
CA ILE A 272 -3.96 -11.51 -10.75
C ILE A 272 -2.53 -11.13 -11.18
N ALA A 273 -2.19 -9.84 -11.16
CA ALA A 273 -0.86 -9.37 -11.50
C ALA A 273 0.22 -10.03 -10.61
N VAL A 274 0.03 -10.03 -9.30
CA VAL A 274 0.94 -10.67 -8.33
C VAL A 274 1.16 -12.16 -8.59
N SER A 275 0.24 -12.86 -9.24
CA SER A 275 0.36 -14.28 -9.59
C SER A 275 1.22 -14.55 -10.84
N ARG A 276 1.79 -13.52 -11.46
CA ARG A 276 2.57 -13.55 -12.71
C ARG A 276 3.90 -12.85 -12.54
N LYS A 277 4.86 -13.10 -13.44
CA LYS A 277 6.16 -12.41 -13.47
C LYS A 277 6.07 -11.05 -14.16
N GLY A 278 6.84 -10.09 -13.64
CA GLY A 278 7.03 -8.75 -14.19
C GLY A 278 5.88 -7.79 -13.87
N ALA A 279 6.11 -6.49 -14.08
CA ALA A 279 5.13 -5.44 -13.84
C ALA A 279 4.12 -5.34 -15.02
N ALA A 280 4.47 -4.62 -16.09
CA ALA A 280 3.58 -4.38 -17.23
C ALA A 280 3.01 -5.67 -17.89
N PRO A 281 3.80 -6.75 -18.10
CA PRO A 281 3.27 -7.98 -18.69
C PRO A 281 2.25 -8.70 -17.81
N SER A 282 2.33 -8.55 -16.48
CA SER A 282 1.45 -9.25 -15.53
C SER A 282 0.05 -8.66 -15.41
N ILE A 283 -0.13 -7.40 -15.82
CA ILE A 283 -1.38 -6.65 -15.67
C ILE A 283 -2.47 -7.31 -16.51
N PRO A 284 -3.60 -7.74 -15.91
CA PRO A 284 -4.71 -8.36 -16.66
C PRO A 284 -5.52 -7.33 -17.45
N VAL A 285 -6.35 -7.78 -18.41
CA VAL A 285 -7.42 -6.97 -18.99
C VAL A 285 -8.70 -7.09 -18.17
N ILE A 286 -9.62 -6.13 -18.30
CA ILE A 286 -10.83 -6.06 -17.46
C ILE A 286 -11.74 -7.29 -17.59
N GLU A 287 -11.81 -7.90 -18.76
CA GLU A 287 -12.58 -9.12 -19.00
C GLU A 287 -12.03 -10.29 -18.19
N GLU A 288 -10.70 -10.42 -18.13
CA GLU A 288 -10.02 -11.43 -17.31
C GLU A 288 -10.28 -11.22 -15.82
N VAL A 289 -10.25 -9.96 -15.37
CA VAL A 289 -10.57 -9.61 -13.98
C VAL A 289 -12.00 -9.99 -13.62
N LYS A 290 -12.97 -9.62 -14.47
CA LYS A 290 -14.39 -9.95 -14.27
C LYS A 290 -14.65 -11.46 -14.25
N GLU A 291 -13.94 -12.22 -15.07
CA GLU A 291 -14.03 -13.68 -15.06
C GLU A 291 -13.34 -14.27 -13.84
N GLY A 292 -12.13 -13.81 -13.52
CA GLY A 292 -11.33 -14.27 -12.37
C GLY A 292 -12.09 -14.13 -11.05
N ILE A 293 -12.76 -13.00 -10.82
CA ILE A 293 -13.53 -12.76 -9.59
C ILE A 293 -14.58 -13.85 -9.32
N LYS A 294 -15.14 -14.48 -10.33
CA LYS A 294 -16.14 -15.54 -10.14
C LYS A 294 -15.59 -16.77 -9.40
N THR A 295 -14.30 -17.00 -9.50
CA THR A 295 -13.61 -18.17 -8.94
C THR A 295 -12.60 -17.84 -7.84
N MET A 296 -12.08 -16.60 -7.83
CA MET A 296 -11.13 -16.15 -6.81
C MET A 296 -11.77 -16.09 -5.43
N LYS A 297 -11.06 -16.61 -4.45
CA LYS A 297 -11.44 -16.49 -3.03
C LYS A 297 -10.80 -15.25 -2.44
N VAL A 298 -11.49 -14.58 -1.53
CA VAL A 298 -10.95 -13.49 -0.74
C VAL A 298 -10.54 -13.98 0.64
N TYR A 299 -9.51 -13.35 1.20
CA TYR A 299 -9.16 -13.61 2.60
C TYR A 299 -10.35 -13.23 3.50
N GLY A 300 -10.75 -14.13 4.37
CA GLY A 300 -11.72 -13.80 5.43
C GLY A 300 -13.21 -13.91 5.10
N VAL A 301 -13.64 -14.48 3.99
CA VAL A 301 -15.08 -14.68 3.66
C VAL A 301 -15.57 -16.11 3.93
N LYS A 302 -14.98 -16.82 4.87
CA LYS A 302 -15.77 -17.89 5.52
C LYS A 302 -16.71 -17.21 6.52
N LYS A 303 -18.03 -17.39 6.33
CA LYS A 303 -19.05 -16.85 7.24
C LYS A 303 -18.58 -17.01 8.69
N LEU A 304 -18.55 -15.91 9.45
CA LEU A 304 -18.32 -15.82 10.90
C LEU A 304 -19.23 -16.75 11.76
N LYS A 305 -19.89 -17.74 11.15
CA LYS A 305 -20.83 -18.65 11.81
C LYS A 305 -20.26 -19.43 13.00
N ASN A 306 -18.93 -19.51 13.14
CA ASN A 306 -18.26 -20.26 14.21
C ASN A 306 -17.27 -19.41 15.03
N MET A 307 -17.26 -18.10 14.88
CA MET A 307 -16.42 -17.22 15.69
C MET A 307 -17.22 -16.62 16.82
N ASN A 308 -16.86 -16.97 18.03
CA ASN A 308 -17.46 -16.48 19.25
C ASN A 308 -16.37 -15.86 20.15
N LYS A 309 -16.80 -15.22 21.21
CA LYS A 309 -15.96 -14.62 22.25
C LYS A 309 -14.94 -15.62 22.82
N GLU A 310 -15.33 -16.89 22.91
CA GLU A 310 -14.53 -17.97 23.47
C GLU A 310 -13.23 -18.22 22.67
N LYS A 311 -13.28 -18.16 21.34
CA LYS A 311 -12.08 -18.32 20.50
C LYS A 311 -11.07 -17.19 20.67
N ILE A 312 -11.50 -15.95 20.86
CA ILE A 312 -10.57 -14.84 21.14
C ILE A 312 -9.89 -15.07 22.48
N GLU A 313 -10.68 -15.45 23.49
CA GLU A 313 -10.17 -15.71 24.83
C GLU A 313 -9.24 -16.93 24.86
N GLU A 314 -9.56 -17.98 24.09
CA GLU A 314 -8.73 -19.17 23.94
C GLU A 314 -7.39 -18.84 23.28
N TYR A 315 -7.39 -18.07 22.17
CA TYR A 315 -6.17 -17.60 21.54
C TYR A 315 -5.29 -16.80 22.50
N ILE A 316 -5.87 -15.79 23.19
CA ILE A 316 -5.11 -14.98 24.16
C ILE A 316 -4.57 -15.83 25.28
N LYS A 317 -5.33 -16.81 25.76
CA LYS A 317 -4.88 -17.73 26.82
C LYS A 317 -3.69 -18.58 26.37
N ASN A 318 -3.72 -19.08 25.13
CA ASN A 318 -2.67 -19.95 24.60
C ASN A 318 -1.40 -19.19 24.19
N HIS A 319 -1.54 -17.91 23.85
CA HIS A 319 -0.46 -17.06 23.32
C HIS A 319 -0.21 -15.80 24.15
N LEU A 320 -0.48 -15.83 25.48
CA LEU A 320 -0.54 -14.62 26.29
C LEU A 320 0.71 -13.72 26.18
N ALA A 321 1.90 -14.31 26.11
CA ALA A 321 3.17 -13.58 26.05
C ALA A 321 3.46 -12.97 24.68
N ASP A 322 3.03 -13.62 23.59
CA ASP A 322 3.35 -13.27 22.20
C ASP A 322 2.12 -12.98 21.33
N ALA A 323 0.92 -12.99 21.94
CA ALA A 323 -0.33 -12.74 21.23
C ALA A 323 -0.31 -11.42 20.45
N THR A 324 -0.67 -11.49 19.17
CA THR A 324 -0.87 -10.34 18.30
C THR A 324 -2.21 -10.43 17.59
N LEU A 325 -2.72 -9.30 17.11
CA LEU A 325 -3.93 -9.30 16.29
C LEU A 325 -3.71 -10.03 14.96
N ASP A 326 -2.49 -9.95 14.42
CA ASP A 326 -2.09 -10.66 13.20
C ASP A 326 -2.08 -12.17 13.44
N GLY A 327 -1.50 -12.64 14.53
CA GLY A 327 -1.50 -14.05 14.89
C GLY A 327 -2.93 -14.61 15.09
N LEU A 328 -3.81 -13.85 15.75
CA LEU A 328 -5.23 -14.22 15.86
C LEU A 328 -5.88 -14.28 14.46
N ALA A 329 -5.60 -13.33 13.61
CA ALA A 329 -6.13 -13.27 12.26
C ALA A 329 -5.64 -14.46 11.41
N ASP A 330 -4.36 -14.78 11.46
CA ASP A 330 -3.74 -15.91 10.75
C ASP A 330 -4.29 -17.26 11.24
N GLU A 331 -4.41 -17.47 12.56
CA GLU A 331 -4.96 -18.71 13.15
C GLU A 331 -6.41 -18.94 12.74
N ILE A 332 -7.20 -17.87 12.66
CA ILE A 332 -8.63 -17.96 12.30
C ILE A 332 -8.82 -17.96 10.76
N GLY A 333 -7.78 -17.59 9.98
CA GLY A 333 -7.82 -17.50 8.51
C GLY A 333 -8.55 -16.26 8.00
N TYR A 334 -8.38 -15.13 8.71
CA TYR A 334 -8.97 -13.83 8.36
C TYR A 334 -7.91 -12.75 8.28
N SER A 335 -8.22 -11.62 7.61
CA SER A 335 -7.32 -10.47 7.68
C SER A 335 -7.47 -9.73 9.01
N ARG A 336 -6.38 -9.19 9.53
CA ARG A 336 -6.29 -8.34 10.71
C ARG A 336 -7.35 -7.22 10.72
N PHE A 337 -7.61 -6.63 9.54
CA PHE A 337 -8.55 -5.52 9.37
C PHE A 337 -10.01 -5.95 9.50
N TYR A 338 -10.29 -7.22 9.30
CA TYR A 338 -11.59 -7.80 9.53
C TYR A 338 -11.78 -8.19 11.01
N ILE A 339 -10.72 -8.76 11.59
CA ILE A 339 -10.74 -9.25 12.97
C ILE A 339 -10.73 -8.10 13.98
N GLY A 340 -10.00 -7.02 13.74
CA GLY A 340 -9.91 -5.88 14.66
C GLY A 340 -11.28 -5.25 14.97
N PRO A 341 -12.04 -4.76 13.97
CA PRO A 341 -13.40 -4.24 14.17
C PRO A 341 -14.35 -5.28 14.76
N TRP A 342 -14.23 -6.56 14.35
CA TRP A 342 -15.05 -7.63 14.87
C TRP A 342 -14.76 -7.90 16.35
N VAL A 343 -13.49 -7.99 16.77
CA VAL A 343 -13.11 -8.09 18.19
C VAL A 343 -13.71 -6.93 18.98
N ARG A 344 -13.61 -5.70 18.47
CA ARG A 344 -14.20 -4.54 19.13
C ARG A 344 -15.72 -4.64 19.27
N SER A 345 -16.42 -5.16 18.26
CA SER A 345 -17.88 -5.33 18.29
C SER A 345 -18.35 -6.40 19.29
N VAL A 346 -17.57 -7.48 19.46
CA VAL A 346 -17.90 -8.61 20.34
C VAL A 346 -17.43 -8.39 21.77
N MET A 347 -16.27 -7.76 21.95
CA MET A 347 -15.62 -7.57 23.26
C MET A 347 -15.88 -6.18 23.85
N ASN A 348 -16.45 -5.24 23.08
CA ASN A 348 -16.62 -3.81 23.39
C ASN A 348 -15.32 -3.04 23.66
N ILE A 349 -14.16 -3.66 23.39
CA ILE A 349 -12.82 -3.07 23.53
C ILE A 349 -11.95 -3.58 22.39
N SER A 350 -10.87 -2.85 22.06
CA SER A 350 -9.91 -3.30 21.07
C SER A 350 -9.13 -4.55 21.53
N PHE A 351 -8.58 -5.32 20.58
CA PHE A 351 -7.73 -6.48 20.89
C PHE A 351 -6.56 -6.10 21.80
N SER A 352 -5.92 -4.96 21.54
CA SER A 352 -4.82 -4.46 22.35
C SER A 352 -5.23 -4.13 23.78
N GLN A 353 -6.43 -3.55 23.98
CA GLN A 353 -6.97 -3.29 25.32
C GLN A 353 -7.34 -4.60 26.04
N LEU A 354 -7.93 -5.56 25.33
CA LEU A 354 -8.24 -6.87 25.85
C LEU A 354 -6.99 -7.63 26.30
N LEU A 355 -5.96 -7.66 25.44
CA LEU A 355 -4.69 -8.31 25.73
C LEU A 355 -4.00 -7.70 26.96
N LYS A 356 -3.94 -6.37 27.05
CA LYS A 356 -3.42 -5.66 28.23
C LYS A 356 -4.15 -6.09 29.50
N LYS A 357 -5.48 -6.14 29.45
CA LYS A 357 -6.31 -6.57 30.58
C LYS A 357 -5.99 -8.00 30.99
N ARG A 358 -5.93 -8.95 30.05
CA ARG A 358 -5.64 -10.37 30.35
C ARG A 358 -4.23 -10.59 30.89
N ARG A 359 -3.24 -9.87 30.34
CA ARG A 359 -1.85 -9.88 30.85
C ARG A 359 -1.78 -9.39 32.30
N CYS A 360 -2.46 -8.32 32.64
CA CYS A 360 -2.51 -7.83 34.01
C CYS A 360 -3.26 -8.78 34.96
N GLU A 361 -4.38 -9.38 34.52
CA GLU A 361 -5.11 -10.38 35.30
C GLU A 361 -4.22 -11.60 35.61
N TYR A 362 -3.46 -12.08 34.64
CA TYR A 362 -2.52 -13.18 34.83
C TYR A 362 -1.36 -12.80 35.73
N ALA A 363 -0.81 -11.60 35.57
CA ALA A 363 0.21 -11.08 36.49
C ALA A 363 -0.29 -10.99 37.94
N ALA A 364 -1.51 -10.48 38.15
CA ALA A 364 -2.11 -10.40 39.48
C ALA A 364 -2.30 -11.80 40.12
N LYS A 365 -2.67 -12.79 39.30
CA LYS A 365 -2.75 -14.19 39.74
C LYS A 365 -1.37 -14.70 40.18
N LEU A 366 -0.33 -14.52 39.36
CA LEU A 366 1.03 -14.97 39.69
C LEU A 366 1.59 -14.28 40.93
N LEU A 367 1.31 -12.98 41.10
CA LEU A 367 1.71 -12.23 42.31
C LEU A 367 1.09 -12.80 43.61
N LYS A 368 -0.12 -13.35 43.52
CA LYS A 368 -0.83 -13.95 44.66
C LYS A 368 -0.52 -15.42 44.90
N GLU A 369 -0.26 -16.18 43.85
CA GLU A 369 -0.20 -17.65 43.91
C GLU A 369 1.23 -18.22 43.78
N SER A 370 2.24 -17.36 43.51
CA SER A 370 3.62 -17.81 43.32
C SER A 370 4.65 -16.90 44.02
N ASP A 371 5.86 -17.40 44.19
CA ASP A 371 7.00 -16.66 44.72
C ASP A 371 7.88 -16.06 43.61
N LEU A 372 7.42 -16.07 42.37
CA LEU A 372 8.14 -15.49 41.22
C LEU A 372 8.44 -14.02 41.45
N SER A 373 9.64 -13.56 41.07
CA SER A 373 9.98 -12.16 41.09
C SER A 373 9.10 -11.35 40.12
N VAL A 374 8.99 -10.04 40.35
CA VAL A 374 8.23 -9.16 39.44
C VAL A 374 8.80 -9.22 38.03
N GLN A 375 10.13 -9.38 37.88
CA GLN A 375 10.81 -9.48 36.60
C GLN A 375 10.38 -10.75 35.83
N GLU A 376 10.37 -11.91 36.49
CA GLU A 376 9.91 -13.17 35.89
C GLU A 376 8.44 -13.08 35.46
N ILE A 377 7.59 -12.42 36.27
CA ILE A 377 6.17 -12.20 35.92
C ILE A 377 6.04 -11.30 34.68
N ILE A 378 6.85 -10.27 34.53
CA ILE A 378 6.89 -9.41 33.34
C ILE A 378 7.20 -10.22 32.10
N GLU A 379 8.21 -11.08 32.15
CA GLU A 379 8.61 -11.96 31.05
C GLU A 379 7.51 -12.95 30.68
N LEU A 380 6.93 -13.64 31.66
CA LEU A 380 5.83 -14.60 31.46
C LEU A 380 4.58 -13.97 30.90
N THR A 381 4.34 -12.69 31.17
CA THR A 381 3.17 -11.95 30.65
C THR A 381 3.43 -11.22 29.34
N GLY A 382 4.66 -11.29 28.79
CA GLY A 382 5.02 -10.73 27.49
C GLY A 382 5.16 -9.20 27.45
N TYR A 383 5.41 -8.56 28.60
CA TYR A 383 5.79 -7.16 28.64
C TYR A 383 7.30 -7.01 28.41
N LYS A 384 7.69 -6.15 27.49
CA LYS A 384 9.10 -5.86 27.17
C LYS A 384 9.68 -4.70 28.00
N ASN A 385 8.82 -3.91 28.66
CA ASN A 385 9.21 -2.72 29.41
C ASN A 385 8.58 -2.73 30.80
N GLU A 386 9.42 -2.80 31.81
CA GLU A 386 9.01 -2.87 33.21
C GLU A 386 8.24 -1.62 33.67
N SER A 387 8.72 -0.42 33.28
CA SER A 387 8.07 0.84 33.67
C SER A 387 6.64 0.93 33.10
N PHE A 388 6.46 0.47 31.86
CA PHE A 388 5.16 0.40 31.21
C PHE A 388 4.24 -0.62 31.91
N PHE A 389 4.74 -1.80 32.24
CA PHE A 389 3.97 -2.79 33.00
C PHE A 389 3.53 -2.24 34.35
N ARG A 390 4.42 -1.65 35.15
CA ARG A 390 4.10 -1.09 36.46
C ARG A 390 3.01 -0.01 36.37
N LYS A 391 3.10 0.85 35.35
CA LYS A 391 2.10 1.89 35.10
C LYS A 391 0.72 1.27 34.82
N ILE A 392 0.63 0.33 33.87
CA ILE A 392 -0.66 -0.30 33.50
C ILE A 392 -1.23 -1.13 34.63
N PHE A 393 -0.39 -1.86 35.35
CA PHE A 393 -0.84 -2.65 36.49
C PHE A 393 -1.45 -1.76 37.60
N LYS A 394 -0.77 -0.64 37.92
CA LYS A 394 -1.29 0.35 38.86
C LYS A 394 -2.59 1.01 38.40
N GLU A 395 -2.72 1.30 37.10
CA GLU A 395 -3.97 1.82 36.52
C GLU A 395 -5.13 0.82 36.67
N GLN A 396 -4.86 -0.48 36.57
CA GLN A 396 -5.88 -1.51 36.64
C GLN A 396 -6.25 -1.96 38.07
N TYR A 397 -5.30 -1.97 38.98
CA TYR A 397 -5.45 -2.52 40.35
C TYR A 397 -5.28 -1.48 41.46
N GLY A 398 -4.97 -0.22 41.14
CA GLY A 398 -4.84 0.87 42.11
C GLY A 398 -3.50 0.90 42.88
N SER A 399 -2.77 -0.23 42.96
CA SER A 399 -1.49 -0.36 43.67
C SER A 399 -0.39 -0.90 42.75
N ALA A 400 0.87 -0.67 43.12
CA ALA A 400 2.00 -1.20 42.35
C ALA A 400 2.12 -2.74 42.58
N PRO A 401 2.70 -3.52 41.65
CA PRO A 401 2.79 -4.98 41.73
C PRO A 401 3.35 -5.49 43.06
N PHE A 402 4.37 -4.81 43.60
CA PHE A 402 4.98 -5.17 44.87
C PHE A 402 4.06 -4.91 46.07
N GLU A 403 3.32 -3.82 46.06
CA GLU A 403 2.31 -3.47 47.07
C GLU A 403 1.16 -4.44 47.04
N PHE A 404 0.66 -4.73 45.83
CA PHE A 404 -0.43 -5.68 45.57
C PHE A 404 -0.11 -7.10 46.09
N ARG A 405 1.15 -7.52 46.02
CA ARG A 405 1.62 -8.80 46.62
C ARG A 405 1.56 -8.80 48.15
N LYS A 406 1.86 -7.68 48.80
CA LYS A 406 1.81 -7.57 50.26
C LYS A 406 0.41 -7.56 50.86
N GLU A 407 -0.61 -7.15 50.08
CA GLU A 407 -2.01 -7.17 50.49
C GLU A 407 -2.57 -8.60 50.63
N LYS A 408 -1.71 -9.62 50.44
CA LYS A 408 -2.04 -11.05 50.55
C LYS A 408 -2.03 -11.57 52.00
N ASN A 409 -1.53 -10.79 52.99
CA ASN A 409 -1.41 -11.20 54.40
C ASN A 409 -2.44 -10.52 55.32
#